data_ec7e59ac6226bd3be872862a6a53aaab
#
_entry.id   ec7e59ac6226bd3be872862a6a53aaab
#
_cell.length_a   1.000
_cell.length_b   1.000
_cell.length_c   1.000
_cell.angle_alpha   90.00
_cell.angle_beta   90.00
_cell.angle_gamma   90.00
#
_symmetry.space_group_name_H-M   'P 1'
#
loop_
_entity.id
_entity.type
_entity.pdbx_description
1 polymer ?
#
loop_
_entity_poly.entity_id
_entity_poly.type
_entity_poly.pdbx_seq_one_letter_code
_entity_poly.pdbx_strand_id
1 'polypeptide(L)'
;MLAIPGISLFDPGQFVITPGAEAALAEAGEDAHPYLRRHLSGDWGDLCVEDQQENAYSLDHNLRLLSAYTLGNGTKTWIITEADRSATTVLLPDEY
;
A
#
# COMPACT_ATOMS: atom_id res chain seq x y z
N MET A 1 17.07 -3.32 -8.40
CA MET A 1 16.52 -3.76 -7.97
C MET A 1 16.04 -4.78 -7.93
N LEU A 2 15.87 -4.93 -7.81
CA LEU A 2 15.31 -5.60 -7.75
C LEU A 2 14.75 -6.36 -7.52
N ALA A 3 15.43 -6.34 -7.30
CA ALA A 3 14.75 -7.36 -7.59
C ALA A 3 13.57 -7.79 -6.88
N ILE A 4 12.59 -7.30 -7.19
CA ILE A 4 11.30 -7.80 -6.82
C ILE A 4 11.01 -8.91 -7.81
N PRO A 5 10.82 -10.14 -7.32
CA PRO A 5 10.59 -11.24 -8.26
C PRO A 5 9.31 -11.05 -9.06
N GLY A 6 8.39 -10.28 -8.56
CA GLY A 6 7.19 -9.95 -9.31
C GLY A 6 7.40 -8.68 -10.10
N ILE A 7 6.36 -8.24 -10.75
CA ILE A 7 6.38 -7.02 -11.53
C ILE A 7 5.77 -5.90 -10.71
N SER A 8 6.51 -4.80 -10.60
CA SER A 8 5.96 -3.58 -10.04
C SER A 8 5.17 -2.89 -11.15
N LEU A 9 3.90 -2.66 -10.92
CA LEU A 9 2.99 -2.09 -11.91
C LEU A 9 3.17 -0.58 -12.07
N PHE A 10 3.88 0.05 -11.15
CA PHE A 10 4.05 1.51 -11.14
C PHE A 10 5.28 1.87 -10.31
N ASP A 11 5.75 3.10 -10.47
CA ASP A 11 6.85 3.62 -9.67
C ASP A 11 6.28 4.07 -8.32
N PRO A 12 6.76 3.53 -7.19
CA PRO A 12 6.23 3.90 -5.88
C PRO A 12 6.75 5.24 -5.37
N GLY A 13 7.80 5.79 -5.97
CA GLY A 13 8.44 6.97 -5.44
C GLY A 13 9.10 6.68 -4.10
N GLN A 14 9.10 7.66 -3.21
CA GLN A 14 9.70 7.54 -1.89
C GLN A 14 8.76 6.79 -0.95
N PHE A 15 9.31 5.82 -0.21
CA PHE A 15 8.52 5.12 0.82
C PHE A 15 8.47 5.95 2.09
N VAL A 16 7.25 6.09 2.63
CA VAL A 16 6.99 6.83 3.86
C VAL A 16 6.14 5.96 4.75
N ILE A 17 6.40 5.98 6.05
CA ILE A 17 5.57 5.28 7.03
C ILE A 17 5.23 6.23 8.16
N THR A 18 3.96 6.27 8.55
CA THR A 18 3.53 7.11 9.64
C THR A 18 3.91 6.51 11.00
N PRO A 19 4.05 7.32 12.05
CA PRO A 19 4.34 6.77 13.38
C PRO A 19 3.31 5.76 13.86
N GLY A 20 2.03 5.98 13.56
CA GLY A 20 0.98 5.05 13.95
C GLY A 20 1.10 3.71 13.25
N ALA A 21 1.37 3.73 11.94
CA ALA A 21 1.56 2.49 11.18
C ALA A 21 2.81 1.76 11.66
N GLU A 22 3.89 2.49 11.92
CA GLU A 22 5.13 1.88 12.42
C GLU A 22 4.89 1.18 13.75
N ALA A 23 4.19 1.84 14.67
CA ALA A 23 3.87 1.26 15.96
C ALA A 23 2.98 0.02 15.83
N ALA A 24 1.98 0.08 14.95
CA ALA A 24 1.06 -1.04 14.74
C ALA A 24 1.80 -2.26 14.18
N LEU A 25 2.68 -2.04 13.23
CA LEU A 25 3.50 -3.14 12.67
C LEU A 25 4.39 -3.74 13.75
N ALA A 26 5.03 -2.90 14.55
CA ALA A 26 5.89 -3.38 15.64
C ALA A 26 5.10 -4.22 16.63
N GLU A 27 3.90 -3.79 17.00
CA GLU A 27 3.04 -4.54 17.92
C GLU A 27 2.62 -5.88 17.34
N ALA A 28 2.38 -5.92 16.03
CA ALA A 28 2.01 -7.16 15.35
C ALA A 28 3.21 -8.06 15.10
N GLY A 29 4.43 -7.56 15.30
CA GLY A 29 5.63 -8.32 14.98
C GLY A 29 5.82 -8.50 13.49
N GLU A 30 5.37 -7.53 12.68
CA GLU A 30 5.38 -7.64 11.23
C GLU A 30 6.19 -6.53 10.59
N ASP A 31 6.58 -6.76 9.33
CA ASP A 31 7.34 -5.84 8.51
C ASP A 31 6.42 -5.25 7.43
N ALA A 32 6.66 -4.02 7.05
CA ALA A 32 5.90 -3.37 5.99
C ALA A 32 6.24 -3.93 4.60
N HIS A 33 7.43 -4.48 4.39
CA HIS A 33 7.89 -4.90 3.06
C HIS A 33 6.97 -5.89 2.36
N PRO A 34 6.46 -6.95 3.01
CA PRO A 34 5.57 -7.86 2.30
C PRO A 34 4.31 -7.17 1.79
N TYR A 35 3.77 -6.22 2.56
CA TYR A 35 2.58 -5.48 2.17
C TYR A 35 2.90 -4.51 1.02
N LEU A 36 4.06 -3.87 1.06
CA LEU A 36 4.49 -2.99 -0.03
C LEU A 36 4.65 -3.77 -1.33
N ARG A 37 5.23 -4.96 -1.27
CA ARG A 37 5.35 -5.81 -2.47
C ARG A 37 4.00 -6.18 -3.04
N ARG A 38 3.03 -6.49 -2.19
CA ARG A 38 1.66 -6.79 -2.63
C ARG A 38 1.05 -5.58 -3.33
N HIS A 39 1.19 -4.42 -2.71
CA HIS A 39 0.68 -3.16 -3.28
C HIS A 39 1.29 -2.89 -4.67
N LEU A 40 2.59 -3.05 -4.82
CA LEU A 40 3.28 -2.80 -6.08
C LEU A 40 2.87 -3.77 -7.18
N SER A 41 2.47 -4.97 -6.82
CA SER A 41 2.09 -6.00 -7.80
C SER A 41 0.60 -6.00 -8.13
N GLY A 42 -0.18 -5.11 -7.54
CA GLY A 42 -1.61 -5.04 -7.80
C GLY A 42 -2.46 -5.91 -6.90
N ASP A 43 -1.90 -6.43 -5.82
CA ASP A 43 -2.66 -7.15 -4.80
C ASP A 43 -3.14 -6.11 -3.77
N TRP A 44 -4.32 -5.58 -4.01
CA TRP A 44 -4.83 -4.44 -3.23
C TRP A 44 -5.39 -4.83 -1.86
N GLY A 45 -5.28 -6.10 -1.49
CA GLY A 45 -5.68 -6.58 -0.17
C GLY A 45 -7.18 -6.67 0.01
N ASP A 46 -7.68 -6.02 1.05
CA ASP A 46 -9.06 -6.18 1.52
C ASP A 46 -10.05 -5.22 0.87
N LEU A 47 -9.67 -4.57 -0.22
CA LEU A 47 -10.57 -3.65 -0.91
C LEU A 47 -11.75 -4.39 -1.53
N CYS A 48 -12.91 -3.74 -1.55
CA CYS A 48 -14.07 -4.26 -2.29
C CYS A 48 -13.80 -4.20 -3.79
N VAL A 49 -14.63 -4.90 -4.56
CA VAL A 49 -14.44 -4.98 -6.02
C VAL A 49 -14.47 -3.60 -6.67
N GLU A 50 -15.35 -2.72 -6.22
CA GLU A 50 -15.46 -1.37 -6.77
C GLU A 50 -14.16 -0.59 -6.58
N ASP A 51 -13.57 -0.68 -5.40
CA ASP A 51 -12.32 0.03 -5.11
C ASP A 51 -11.15 -0.58 -5.87
N GLN A 52 -11.16 -1.91 -6.09
CA GLN A 52 -10.15 -2.55 -6.92
C GLN A 52 -10.24 -2.07 -8.36
N GLN A 53 -11.45 -1.88 -8.87
CA GLN A 53 -11.67 -1.35 -10.21
C GLN A 53 -11.22 0.10 -10.31
N GLU A 54 -11.41 0.88 -9.26
CA GLU A 54 -10.88 2.26 -9.20
C GLU A 54 -9.36 2.26 -9.32
N ASN A 55 -8.69 1.34 -8.65
CA ASN A 55 -7.23 1.23 -8.76
C ASN A 55 -6.81 0.88 -10.19
N ALA A 56 -7.53 -0.01 -10.86
CA ALA A 56 -7.21 -0.35 -12.25
C ALA A 56 -7.31 0.89 -13.14
N TYR A 57 -8.35 1.68 -12.95
CA TYR A 57 -8.52 2.94 -13.67
C TYR A 57 -7.37 3.91 -13.32
N SER A 58 -7.02 3.98 -12.04
CA SER A 58 -5.96 4.88 -11.57
C SER A 58 -4.59 4.52 -12.14
N LEU A 59 -4.32 3.23 -12.35
CA LEU A 59 -3.08 2.80 -12.99
C LEU A 59 -2.98 3.36 -14.41
N ASP A 60 -4.08 3.32 -15.16
CA ASP A 60 -4.10 3.77 -16.55
C ASP A 60 -4.09 5.29 -16.67
N HIS A 61 -4.57 6.01 -15.65
CA HIS A 61 -4.78 7.45 -15.74
C HIS A 61 -3.92 8.25 -14.77
N ASN A 62 -2.95 7.60 -14.12
CA ASN A 62 -2.03 8.25 -13.17
C ASN A 62 -2.78 8.98 -12.06
N LEU A 63 -3.69 8.27 -11.42
CA LEU A 63 -4.40 8.77 -10.25
C LEU A 63 -3.89 8.01 -9.02
N ARG A 64 -4.33 8.46 -7.84
CA ARG A 64 -3.90 7.87 -6.57
C ARG A 64 -4.32 6.41 -6.45
N LEU A 65 -3.46 5.60 -5.86
CA LEU A 65 -3.69 4.18 -5.63
C LEU A 65 -3.82 3.89 -4.15
N LEU A 66 -4.69 2.96 -3.78
CA LEU A 66 -4.94 2.59 -2.40
C LEU A 66 -4.95 1.08 -2.24
N SER A 67 -4.25 0.57 -1.23
CA SER A 67 -4.41 -0.80 -0.76
C SER A 67 -4.84 -0.80 0.70
N ALA A 68 -5.55 -1.85 1.10
CA ALA A 68 -5.96 -2.03 2.50
C ALA A 68 -5.58 -3.45 2.92
N TYR A 69 -4.89 -3.56 4.05
CA TYR A 69 -4.46 -4.85 4.58
C TYR A 69 -4.82 -4.96 6.05
N THR A 70 -5.04 -6.18 6.50
CA THR A 70 -5.26 -6.45 7.91
C THR A 70 -4.03 -7.15 8.46
N LEU A 71 -3.40 -6.56 9.47
CA LEU A 71 -2.24 -7.16 10.13
C LEU A 71 -2.67 -8.39 10.91
N GLY A 72 -1.70 -9.22 11.30
CA GLY A 72 -1.99 -10.45 12.01
C GLY A 72 -2.74 -10.24 13.32
N ASN A 73 -2.61 -9.07 13.94
CA ASN A 73 -3.32 -8.73 15.18
C ASN A 73 -4.67 -8.05 14.93
N GLY A 74 -5.13 -7.98 13.68
CA GLY A 74 -6.42 -7.40 13.34
C GLY A 74 -6.41 -5.91 13.04
N THR A 75 -5.28 -5.25 13.15
CA THR A 75 -5.18 -3.82 12.87
C THR A 75 -5.28 -3.56 11.36
N LYS A 76 -6.13 -2.63 10.97
CA LYS A 76 -6.25 -2.22 9.56
C LYS A 76 -5.14 -1.25 9.22
N THR A 77 -4.56 -1.43 8.03
CA THR A 77 -3.46 -0.60 7.54
C THR A 77 -3.70 -0.28 6.08
N TRP A 78 -3.45 0.96 5.68
CA TRP A 78 -3.58 1.40 4.28
C TRP A 78 -2.21 1.67 3.70
N ILE A 79 -2.09 1.50 2.38
CA ILE A 79 -0.93 1.96 1.62
C ILE A 79 -1.47 2.80 0.47
N ILE A 80 -0.99 4.04 0.37
CA ILE A 80 -1.44 4.99 -0.65
C ILE A 80 -0.24 5.45 -1.47
N THR A 81 -0.37 5.38 -2.80
CA THR A 81 0.61 5.98 -3.71
C THR A 81 0.00 7.22 -4.33
N GLU A 82 0.73 8.34 -4.27
CA GLU A 82 0.25 9.61 -4.79
C GLU A 82 0.09 9.57 -6.30
N ALA A 83 -0.79 10.42 -6.82
CA ALA A 83 -1.11 10.45 -8.24
C ALA A 83 0.12 10.67 -9.12
N ASP A 84 1.03 11.54 -8.68
CA ASP A 84 2.26 11.84 -9.43
C ASP A 84 3.36 10.82 -9.20
N ARG A 85 3.07 9.75 -8.43
CA ARG A 85 4.03 8.67 -8.10
C ARG A 85 5.25 9.18 -7.34
N SER A 86 5.08 10.27 -6.59
CA SER A 86 6.19 10.85 -5.82
C SER A 86 6.45 10.11 -4.52
N ALA A 87 5.42 9.49 -3.93
CA ALA A 87 5.55 8.83 -2.64
C ALA A 87 4.51 7.73 -2.47
N THR A 88 4.89 6.71 -1.71
CA THR A 88 4.01 5.64 -1.27
C THR A 88 4.05 5.60 0.24
N THR A 89 2.91 5.80 0.89
CA THR A 89 2.81 5.97 2.34
C THR A 89 2.06 4.80 2.96
N VAL A 90 2.65 4.22 4.01
CA VAL A 90 1.98 3.24 4.87
C VAL A 90 1.41 4.01 6.06
N LEU A 91 0.10 3.88 6.30
CA LEU A 91 -0.57 4.65 7.34
C LEU A 91 -1.75 3.86 7.90
N LEU A 92 -2.25 4.31 9.05
CA LEU A 92 -3.51 3.79 9.57
C LEU A 92 -4.67 4.60 8.99
N PRO A 93 -5.85 3.98 8.80
CA PRO A 93 -6.99 4.70 8.20
C PRO A 93 -7.35 6.00 8.92
N ASP A 94 -7.20 6.04 10.24
CA ASP A 94 -7.55 7.24 11.01
C ASP A 94 -6.46 8.32 10.96
N GLU A 95 -5.35 8.03 10.32
CA GLU A 95 -4.30 9.02 10.08
C GLU A 95 -4.45 9.72 8.73
N TYR A 96 -5.42 9.28 7.97
CA TYR A 96 -5.63 9.85 6.61
C TYR A 96 -6.37 11.21 6.65
#